data_9b5038ed5d465c52ea122da14d23ea4d
#
_entry.id   9b5038ed5d465c52ea122da14d23ea4d
#
_cell.length_a   1.000
_cell.length_b   1.000
_cell.length_c   1.000
_cell.angle_alpha   90.00
_cell.angle_beta   90.00
_cell.angle_gamma   90.00
#
_symmetry.space_group_name_H-M   'P 1'
#
loop_
_entity.id
_entity.type
_entity.pdbx_description
1 polymer ?
#
loop_
_entity_poly.entity_id
_entity_poly.type
_entity_poly.pdbx_seq_one_letter_code
_entity_poly.pdbx_strand_id
1 'polypeptide(L)'
;MSAFLGGSSRQSLQVARGALDVAVKGATGAAAASLSAELFVVAATLHGSLSLRRAITDPSRDASAKETLVKDLFKSLSAAAIDLTAKVSSLRWSNSGDLVNVLEQLAIEAQASAANIDGALDRVEDELFAAEQAVAGSAELRKALITVGADSAKAGIVKDLFAKNGSPYTVALLSELVTTLRGRSIEVAFHD
;
A
#
# COMPACT_ATOMS: atom_id res chain seq x y z
N MET A 1 -11.20 -0.55 2.33
CA MET A 1 -11.78 -0.51 3.69
C MET A 1 -11.13 0.57 4.53
N SER A 2 -11.90 1.52 4.98
CA SER A 2 -11.50 2.34 6.12
C SER A 2 -11.51 1.43 7.36
N ALA A 3 -10.40 0.77 7.67
CA ALA A 3 -10.20 0.20 9.00
C ALA A 3 -10.71 1.26 10.00
N PHE A 4 -11.31 0.84 11.12
CA PHE A 4 -11.83 1.75 12.14
C PHE A 4 -10.70 2.62 12.70
N LEU A 5 -10.34 3.64 11.93
CA LEU A 5 -9.32 4.61 12.33
C LEU A 5 -9.87 5.46 13.47
N GLY A 6 -9.11 5.61 14.54
CA GLY A 6 -9.41 6.55 15.61
C GLY A 6 -9.49 8.00 15.09
N GLY A 7 -10.05 8.90 15.89
CA GLY A 7 -10.31 10.28 15.47
C GLY A 7 -9.07 11.02 14.92
N SER A 8 -7.93 10.93 15.62
CA SER A 8 -6.68 11.55 15.16
C SER A 8 -6.14 10.90 13.89
N SER A 9 -6.24 9.57 13.76
CA SER A 9 -5.81 8.86 12.57
C SER A 9 -6.65 9.19 11.34
N ARG A 10 -7.96 9.41 11.49
CA ARG A 10 -8.82 9.88 10.39
C ARG A 10 -8.41 11.26 9.89
N GLN A 11 -8.10 12.17 10.79
CA GLN A 11 -7.61 13.50 10.42
C GLN A 11 -6.25 13.41 9.73
N SER A 12 -5.36 12.58 10.25
CA SER A 12 -4.04 12.34 9.66
C SER A 12 -4.13 11.72 8.26
N LEU A 13 -5.09 10.82 8.01
CA LEU A 13 -5.35 10.28 6.67
C LEU A 13 -5.68 11.38 5.66
N GLN A 14 -6.51 12.36 6.01
CA GLN A 14 -6.84 13.45 5.08
C GLN A 14 -5.61 14.29 4.73
N VAL A 15 -4.77 14.59 5.73
CA VAL A 15 -3.51 15.31 5.50
C VAL A 15 -2.54 14.48 4.65
N ALA A 16 -2.47 13.18 4.91
CA ALA A 16 -1.61 12.24 4.17
C ALA A 16 -2.02 12.13 2.69
N ARG A 17 -3.32 12.07 2.40
CA ARG A 17 -3.86 12.11 1.02
C ARG A 17 -3.50 13.39 0.29
N GLY A 18 -3.68 14.55 0.94
CA GLY A 18 -3.24 15.82 0.35
C GLY A 18 -1.72 15.87 0.09
N ALA A 19 -0.92 15.18 0.91
CA ALA A 19 0.52 15.05 0.66
C ALA A 19 0.82 14.12 -0.52
N LEU A 20 0.06 13.03 -0.70
CA LEU A 20 0.15 12.16 -1.87
C LEU A 20 -0.23 12.91 -3.14
N ASP A 21 -1.34 13.65 -3.13
CA ASP A 21 -1.78 14.46 -4.28
C ASP A 21 -0.67 15.42 -4.77
N VAL A 22 0.05 16.02 -3.82
CA VAL A 22 1.20 16.87 -4.14
C VAL A 22 2.36 16.06 -4.72
N ALA A 23 2.64 14.87 -4.18
CA ALA A 23 3.73 14.02 -4.62
C ALA A 23 3.52 13.46 -6.04
N VAL A 24 2.26 13.17 -6.42
CA VAL A 24 1.94 12.66 -7.77
C VAL A 24 1.61 13.76 -8.78
N LYS A 25 1.48 15.00 -8.33
CA LYS A 25 1.16 16.14 -9.21
C LYS A 25 2.25 16.36 -10.25
N GLY A 26 1.89 16.18 -11.53
CA GLY A 26 2.83 16.32 -12.64
C GLY A 26 3.82 15.16 -12.79
N ALA A 27 3.65 14.09 -12.02
CA ALA A 27 4.41 12.86 -12.19
C ALA A 27 3.97 12.11 -13.47
N THR A 28 4.84 11.25 -13.99
CA THR A 28 4.47 10.25 -14.99
C THR A 28 3.82 9.05 -14.32
N GLY A 29 3.03 8.23 -15.06
CA GLY A 29 2.47 6.99 -14.54
C GLY A 29 3.54 6.08 -13.94
N ALA A 30 4.68 5.95 -14.62
CA ALA A 30 5.82 5.16 -14.11
C ALA A 30 6.37 5.69 -12.77
N ALA A 31 6.47 7.01 -12.60
CA ALA A 31 6.93 7.60 -11.34
C ALA A 31 5.94 7.38 -10.19
N ALA A 32 4.63 7.53 -10.47
CA ALA A 32 3.59 7.27 -9.47
C ALA A 32 3.51 5.77 -9.10
N ALA A 33 3.68 4.85 -10.07
CA ALA A 33 3.76 3.42 -9.80
C ALA A 33 5.00 3.04 -8.99
N SER A 34 6.15 3.68 -9.25
CA SER A 34 7.35 3.51 -8.43
C SER A 34 7.15 3.97 -6.99
N LEU A 35 6.50 5.13 -6.80
CA LEU A 35 6.14 5.62 -5.48
C LEU A 35 5.23 4.64 -4.73
N SER A 36 4.23 4.06 -5.41
CA SER A 36 3.36 3.01 -4.86
C SER A 36 4.17 1.83 -4.33
N ALA A 37 5.05 1.26 -5.16
CA ALA A 37 5.88 0.12 -4.78
C ALA A 37 6.77 0.45 -3.56
N GLU A 38 7.38 1.63 -3.53
CA GLU A 38 8.21 2.07 -2.42
C GLU A 38 7.41 2.26 -1.12
N LEU A 39 6.17 2.77 -1.20
CA LEU A 39 5.29 2.89 -0.04
C LEU A 39 4.88 1.52 0.52
N PHE A 40 4.65 0.50 -0.33
CA PHE A 40 4.45 -0.87 0.13
C PHE A 40 5.68 -1.42 0.86
N VAL A 41 6.89 -1.16 0.37
CA VAL A 41 8.13 -1.52 1.06
C VAL A 41 8.22 -0.86 2.43
N VAL A 42 7.90 0.43 2.54
CA VAL A 42 7.86 1.14 3.82
C VAL A 42 6.83 0.51 4.76
N ALA A 43 5.61 0.29 4.30
CA ALA A 43 4.54 -0.30 5.08
C ALA A 43 4.91 -1.71 5.60
N ALA A 44 5.49 -2.56 4.74
CA ALA A 44 5.94 -3.90 5.10
C ALA A 44 7.07 -3.85 6.15
N THR A 45 8.06 -2.97 5.97
CA THR A 45 9.17 -2.77 6.92
C THR A 45 8.65 -2.35 8.30
N LEU A 46 7.75 -1.40 8.34
CA LEU A 46 7.14 -0.93 9.59
C LEU A 46 6.20 -1.98 10.20
N HIS A 47 5.49 -2.75 9.38
CA HIS A 47 4.67 -3.87 9.86
C HIS A 47 5.53 -4.92 10.57
N GLY A 48 6.67 -5.27 10.01
CA GLY A 48 7.60 -6.26 10.56
C GLY A 48 8.27 -5.86 11.87
N SER A 49 8.24 -4.56 12.25
CA SER A 49 8.92 -4.08 13.45
C SER A 49 8.05 -3.20 14.35
N LEU A 50 7.53 -3.78 15.43
CA LEU A 50 6.78 -3.04 16.43
C LEU A 50 7.60 -1.90 17.07
N SER A 51 8.89 -2.11 17.28
CA SER A 51 9.78 -1.10 17.85
C SER A 51 9.94 0.11 16.93
N LEU A 52 10.12 -0.11 15.62
CA LEU A 52 10.17 0.98 14.62
C LEU A 52 8.83 1.74 14.56
N ARG A 53 7.71 1.02 14.49
CA ARG A 53 6.39 1.66 14.50
C ARG A 53 6.21 2.56 15.71
N ARG A 54 6.52 2.06 16.91
CA ARG A 54 6.42 2.86 18.14
C ARG A 54 7.35 4.06 18.12
N ALA A 55 8.59 3.89 17.67
CA ALA A 55 9.56 4.99 17.61
C ALA A 55 9.10 6.11 16.66
N ILE A 56 8.49 5.77 15.52
CA ILE A 56 8.00 6.73 14.52
C ILE A 56 6.68 7.38 14.96
N THR A 57 5.80 6.64 15.64
CA THR A 57 4.48 7.16 16.06
C THR A 57 4.50 7.77 17.48
N ASP A 58 5.63 7.78 18.17
CA ASP A 58 5.75 8.33 19.52
C ASP A 58 5.34 9.82 19.54
N PRO A 59 4.28 10.19 20.26
CA PRO A 59 3.82 11.58 20.30
C PRO A 59 4.79 12.50 21.09
N SER A 60 5.69 11.93 21.88
CA SER A 60 6.70 12.70 22.63
C SER A 60 7.93 13.05 21.81
N ARG A 61 8.12 12.44 20.64
CA ARG A 61 9.22 12.77 19.72
C ARG A 61 8.88 13.97 18.85
N ASP A 62 9.87 14.83 18.70
CA ASP A 62 9.79 15.94 17.75
C ASP A 62 9.65 15.46 16.31
N ALA A 63 8.91 16.20 15.49
CA ALA A 63 8.72 15.90 14.07
C ALA A 63 10.04 15.75 13.32
N SER A 64 11.02 16.63 13.59
CA SER A 64 12.36 16.59 12.98
C SER A 64 13.13 15.30 13.31
N ALA A 65 13.00 14.78 14.53
CA ALA A 65 13.65 13.53 14.93
C ALA A 65 13.01 12.32 14.22
N LYS A 66 11.67 12.34 14.00
CA LYS A 66 10.96 11.32 13.22
C LYS A 66 11.38 11.36 11.75
N GLU A 67 11.45 12.55 11.16
CA GLU A 67 11.90 12.75 9.77
C GLU A 67 13.32 12.24 9.55
N THR A 68 14.24 12.55 10.46
CA THR A 68 15.62 12.05 10.41
C THR A 68 15.64 10.53 10.44
N LEU A 69 14.89 9.92 11.36
CA LEU A 69 14.79 8.47 11.47
C LEU A 69 14.26 7.83 10.17
N VAL A 70 13.23 8.43 9.56
CA VAL A 70 12.68 7.96 8.28
C VAL A 70 13.72 8.07 7.16
N LYS A 71 14.41 9.21 7.05
CA LYS A 71 15.46 9.43 6.05
C LYS A 71 16.60 8.43 6.17
N ASP A 72 17.01 8.12 7.39
CA ASP A 72 18.09 7.15 7.62
C ASP A 72 17.67 5.72 7.30
N LEU A 73 16.44 5.34 7.67
CA LEU A 73 15.92 4.00 7.45
C LEU A 73 15.67 3.70 5.96
N PHE A 74 15.16 4.68 5.23
CA PHE A 74 14.70 4.52 3.86
C PHE A 74 15.57 5.25 2.82
N LYS A 75 16.82 5.52 3.15
CA LYS A 75 17.77 6.26 2.27
C LYS A 75 17.97 5.69 0.87
N SER A 76 17.60 4.43 0.65
CA SER A 76 17.68 3.77 -0.66
C SER A 76 16.45 4.00 -1.54
N LEU A 77 15.37 4.58 -1.01
CA LEU A 77 14.16 4.89 -1.75
C LEU A 77 14.26 6.25 -2.43
N SER A 78 13.31 6.55 -3.30
CA SER A 78 13.22 7.86 -3.96
C SER A 78 12.96 9.00 -2.95
N ALA A 79 13.37 10.19 -3.31
CA ALA A 79 13.10 11.38 -2.50
C ALA A 79 11.59 11.57 -2.25
N ALA A 80 10.74 11.29 -3.25
CA ALA A 80 9.29 11.39 -3.14
C ALA A 80 8.74 10.44 -2.05
N ALA A 81 9.20 9.19 -2.01
CA ALA A 81 8.78 8.21 -1.02
C ALA A 81 9.28 8.58 0.38
N ILE A 82 10.52 9.04 0.49
CA ILE A 82 11.12 9.48 1.77
C ILE A 82 10.36 10.68 2.31
N ASP A 83 10.14 11.71 1.51
CA ASP A 83 9.50 12.95 1.94
C ASP A 83 8.03 12.72 2.32
N LEU A 84 7.30 11.92 1.54
CA LEU A 84 5.92 11.55 1.86
C LEU A 84 5.87 10.74 3.16
N THR A 85 6.73 9.74 3.32
CA THR A 85 6.80 8.91 4.53
C THR A 85 7.16 9.75 5.76
N ALA A 86 8.12 10.66 5.64
CA ALA A 86 8.53 11.56 6.72
C ALA A 86 7.37 12.46 7.16
N LYS A 87 6.67 13.06 6.19
CA LYS A 87 5.49 13.91 6.45
C LYS A 87 4.38 13.12 7.13
N VAL A 88 4.04 11.94 6.62
CA VAL A 88 3.01 11.06 7.20
C VAL A 88 3.40 10.59 8.60
N SER A 89 4.67 10.28 8.83
CA SER A 89 5.19 9.86 10.13
C SER A 89 5.16 10.97 11.19
N SER A 90 5.21 12.23 10.78
CA SER A 90 5.12 13.39 11.69
C SER A 90 3.71 13.64 12.22
N LEU A 91 2.69 13.06 11.59
CA LEU A 91 1.29 13.22 11.98
C LEU A 91 0.94 12.47 13.28
N ARG A 92 -0.24 12.73 13.81
CA ARG A 92 -0.75 12.08 15.04
C ARG A 92 -1.53 10.82 14.71
N TRP A 93 -1.17 9.72 15.35
CA TRP A 93 -1.79 8.42 15.16
C TRP A 93 -2.46 7.93 16.46
N SER A 94 -3.69 7.42 16.37
CA SER A 94 -4.41 6.85 17.51
C SER A 94 -3.75 5.58 18.02
N ASN A 95 -3.15 4.81 17.10
CA ASN A 95 -2.27 3.68 17.42
C ASN A 95 -1.20 3.52 16.33
N SER A 96 -0.13 2.78 16.64
CA SER A 96 0.99 2.62 15.72
C SER A 96 0.67 1.77 14.48
N GLY A 97 -0.39 0.98 14.51
CA GLY A 97 -0.85 0.20 13.36
C GLY A 97 -1.55 1.05 12.32
N ASP A 98 -2.21 2.15 12.73
CA ASP A 98 -2.92 3.04 11.83
C ASP A 98 -1.97 3.70 10.82
N LEU A 99 -0.75 4.05 11.23
CA LEU A 99 0.28 4.55 10.32
C LEU A 99 0.55 3.57 9.16
N VAL A 100 0.71 2.28 9.49
CA VAL A 100 0.98 1.25 8.49
C VAL A 100 -0.20 1.08 7.54
N ASN A 101 -1.42 1.02 8.09
CA ASN A 101 -2.64 0.91 7.28
C ASN A 101 -2.80 2.10 6.33
N VAL A 102 -2.49 3.30 6.79
CA VAL A 102 -2.56 4.51 5.96
C VAL A 102 -1.46 4.49 4.89
N LEU A 103 -0.24 4.07 5.19
CA LEU A 103 0.81 3.95 4.18
C LEU A 103 0.45 2.96 3.07
N GLU A 104 -0.18 1.82 3.41
CA GLU A 104 -0.71 0.89 2.40
C GLU A 104 -1.82 1.51 1.58
N GLN A 105 -2.74 2.23 2.22
CA GLN A 105 -3.79 2.93 1.50
C GLN A 105 -3.23 3.97 0.53
N LEU A 106 -2.23 4.75 0.94
CA LEU A 106 -1.55 5.69 0.05
C LEU A 106 -0.81 4.98 -1.09
N ALA A 107 -0.23 3.80 -0.85
CA ALA A 107 0.39 3.01 -1.90
C ALA A 107 -0.63 2.57 -2.96
N ILE A 108 -1.82 2.10 -2.55
CA ILE A 108 -2.92 1.76 -3.45
C ILE A 108 -3.39 3.00 -4.22
N GLU A 109 -3.59 4.12 -3.55
CA GLU A 109 -4.01 5.39 -4.16
C GLU A 109 -2.96 5.93 -5.15
N ALA A 110 -1.66 5.74 -4.86
CA ALA A 110 -0.58 6.08 -5.79
C ALA A 110 -0.61 5.20 -7.06
N GLN A 111 -0.91 3.90 -6.92
CA GLN A 111 -1.05 3.00 -8.06
C GLN A 111 -2.28 3.34 -8.91
N ALA A 112 -3.40 3.67 -8.28
CA ALA A 112 -4.59 4.16 -8.98
C ALA A 112 -4.29 5.48 -9.73
N SER A 113 -3.54 6.38 -9.10
CA SER A 113 -3.08 7.62 -9.75
C SER A 113 -2.20 7.33 -10.97
N ALA A 114 -1.30 6.35 -10.87
CA ALA A 114 -0.46 5.92 -11.99
C ALA A 114 -1.30 5.41 -13.16
N ALA A 115 -2.28 4.54 -12.87
CA ALA A 115 -3.21 4.03 -13.88
C ALA A 115 -4.05 5.15 -14.51
N ASN A 116 -4.52 6.11 -13.70
CA ASN A 116 -5.28 7.26 -14.17
C ASN A 116 -4.45 8.18 -15.10
N ILE A 117 -3.20 8.46 -14.75
CA ILE A 117 -2.27 9.26 -15.56
C ILE A 117 -2.08 8.63 -16.95
N ASP A 118 -1.99 7.31 -17.02
CA ASP A 118 -1.79 6.57 -18.27
C ASP A 118 -3.12 6.16 -18.95
N GLY A 119 -4.27 6.64 -18.45
CA GLY A 119 -5.61 6.38 -19.03
C GLY A 119 -6.05 4.92 -18.93
N ALA A 120 -5.53 4.18 -17.95
CA ALA A 120 -5.79 2.75 -17.74
C ALA A 120 -6.68 2.45 -16.52
N LEU A 121 -7.23 3.48 -15.84
CA LEU A 121 -7.95 3.29 -14.58
C LEU A 121 -9.19 2.41 -14.75
N ASP A 122 -10.05 2.69 -15.73
CA ASP A 122 -11.28 1.92 -15.99
C ASP A 122 -10.95 0.42 -16.22
N ARG A 123 -9.87 0.16 -16.96
CA ARG A 123 -9.39 -1.20 -17.19
C ARG A 123 -8.94 -1.87 -15.89
N VAL A 124 -8.24 -1.15 -15.01
CA VAL A 124 -7.82 -1.67 -13.70
C VAL A 124 -9.03 -2.00 -12.86
N GLU A 125 -10.06 -1.17 -12.84
CA GLU A 125 -11.32 -1.41 -12.11
C GLU A 125 -12.01 -2.69 -12.61
N ASP A 126 -12.15 -2.86 -13.93
CA ASP A 126 -12.73 -4.06 -14.54
C ASP A 126 -11.94 -5.33 -14.19
N GLU A 127 -10.61 -5.25 -14.24
CA GLU A 127 -9.74 -6.38 -13.93
C GLU A 127 -9.77 -6.74 -12.44
N LEU A 128 -9.81 -5.77 -11.54
CA LEU A 128 -9.96 -6.00 -10.09
C LEU A 128 -11.30 -6.65 -9.76
N PHE A 129 -12.38 -6.17 -10.38
CA PHE A 129 -13.70 -6.79 -10.24
C PHE A 129 -13.72 -8.24 -10.74
N ALA A 130 -13.10 -8.51 -11.90
CA ALA A 130 -12.98 -9.86 -12.42
C ALA A 130 -12.15 -10.78 -11.49
N ALA A 131 -11.07 -10.23 -10.89
CA ALA A 131 -10.27 -10.96 -9.91
C ALA A 131 -11.05 -11.31 -8.64
N GLU A 132 -11.84 -10.36 -8.11
CA GLU A 132 -12.75 -10.60 -6.99
C GLU A 132 -13.72 -11.75 -7.29
N GLN A 133 -14.40 -11.70 -8.45
CA GLN A 133 -15.32 -12.76 -8.88
C GLN A 133 -14.64 -14.12 -9.04
N ALA A 134 -13.43 -14.16 -9.58
CA ALA A 134 -12.64 -15.37 -9.74
C ALA A 134 -12.27 -15.99 -8.37
N VAL A 135 -11.86 -15.17 -7.42
CA VAL A 135 -11.56 -15.61 -6.05
C VAL A 135 -12.83 -16.08 -5.34
N ALA A 136 -13.93 -15.34 -5.45
CA ALA A 136 -15.20 -15.74 -4.85
C ALA A 136 -15.73 -17.06 -5.43
N GLY A 137 -15.57 -17.27 -6.74
CA GLY A 137 -16.05 -18.46 -7.45
C GLY A 137 -15.20 -19.72 -7.33
N SER A 138 -13.91 -19.62 -6.92
CA SER A 138 -12.99 -20.76 -6.91
C SER A 138 -12.42 -21.05 -5.53
N ALA A 139 -12.87 -22.15 -4.91
CA ALA A 139 -12.29 -22.64 -3.65
C ALA A 139 -10.81 -23.05 -3.79
N GLU A 140 -10.43 -23.58 -4.96
CA GLU A 140 -9.05 -23.96 -5.25
C GLU A 140 -8.13 -22.74 -5.31
N LEU A 141 -8.57 -21.67 -6.01
CA LEU A 141 -7.82 -20.43 -6.10
C LEU A 141 -7.67 -19.79 -4.71
N ARG A 142 -8.76 -19.71 -3.94
CA ARG A 142 -8.69 -19.22 -2.55
C ARG A 142 -7.69 -20.00 -1.73
N LYS A 143 -7.76 -21.33 -1.79
CA LYS A 143 -6.82 -22.20 -1.06
C LYS A 143 -5.39 -21.98 -1.49
N ALA A 144 -5.11 -21.86 -2.78
CA ALA A 144 -3.76 -21.61 -3.31
C ALA A 144 -3.20 -20.26 -2.81
N LEU A 145 -4.02 -19.21 -2.78
CA LEU A 145 -3.61 -17.88 -2.32
C LEU A 145 -3.46 -17.76 -0.79
N ILE A 146 -4.16 -18.61 -0.01
CA ILE A 146 -4.09 -18.63 1.46
C ILE A 146 -3.03 -19.58 1.97
N THR A 147 -2.74 -20.65 1.21
CA THR A 147 -1.80 -21.71 1.66
C THR A 147 -0.44 -21.09 1.96
N VAL A 148 0.11 -21.48 3.11
CA VAL A 148 1.40 -21.00 3.60
C VAL A 148 2.50 -21.40 2.61
N GLY A 149 2.90 -20.45 1.79
CA GLY A 149 4.01 -20.54 0.85
C GLY A 149 4.80 -19.25 0.91
N ALA A 150 5.94 -19.20 0.24
CA ALA A 150 6.66 -17.94 0.08
C ALA A 150 5.77 -16.90 -0.61
N ASP A 151 5.82 -15.64 -0.17
CA ASP A 151 5.06 -14.54 -0.76
C ASP A 151 5.29 -14.43 -2.28
N SER A 152 6.52 -14.76 -2.73
CA SER A 152 6.87 -14.85 -4.15
C SER A 152 6.02 -15.88 -4.92
N ALA A 153 5.62 -16.99 -4.29
CA ALA A 153 4.76 -17.98 -4.93
C ALA A 153 3.34 -17.46 -5.12
N LYS A 154 2.80 -16.76 -4.13
CA LYS A 154 1.46 -16.11 -4.22
C LYS A 154 1.43 -15.05 -5.31
N ALA A 155 2.44 -14.17 -5.33
CA ALA A 155 2.61 -13.19 -6.39
C ALA A 155 2.81 -13.85 -7.77
N GLY A 156 3.43 -15.05 -7.83
CA GLY A 156 3.55 -15.86 -9.03
C GLY A 156 2.18 -16.28 -9.58
N ILE A 157 1.28 -16.78 -8.71
CA ILE A 157 -0.09 -17.15 -9.11
C ILE A 157 -0.82 -15.95 -9.74
N VAL A 158 -0.72 -14.77 -9.13
CA VAL A 158 -1.32 -13.55 -9.69
C VAL A 158 -0.74 -13.24 -11.07
N LYS A 159 0.58 -13.28 -11.21
CA LYS A 159 1.25 -13.03 -12.49
C LYS A 159 0.81 -14.01 -13.57
N ASP A 160 0.69 -15.29 -13.24
CA ASP A 160 0.25 -16.33 -14.19
C ASP A 160 -1.20 -16.15 -14.62
N LEU A 161 -2.10 -15.76 -13.71
CA LEU A 161 -3.51 -15.49 -14.01
C LEU A 161 -3.67 -14.32 -14.98
N PHE A 162 -2.85 -13.30 -14.85
CA PHE A 162 -2.90 -12.08 -15.66
C PHE A 162 -1.85 -12.01 -16.78
N ALA A 163 -1.04 -13.08 -16.97
CA ALA A 163 0.13 -13.10 -17.87
C ALA A 163 -0.15 -12.67 -19.31
N LYS A 164 -1.37 -12.93 -19.82
CA LYS A 164 -1.69 -12.67 -21.23
C LYS A 164 -2.26 -11.28 -21.49
N ASN A 165 -3.07 -10.78 -20.59
CA ASN A 165 -3.88 -9.59 -20.85
C ASN A 165 -3.99 -8.63 -19.66
N GLY A 166 -3.35 -8.92 -18.52
CA GLY A 166 -3.47 -8.09 -17.32
C GLY A 166 -2.73 -6.76 -17.45
N SER A 167 -3.33 -5.69 -16.94
CA SER A 167 -2.65 -4.42 -16.75
C SER A 167 -1.48 -4.59 -15.77
N PRO A 168 -0.33 -3.98 -16.02
CA PRO A 168 0.77 -3.99 -15.05
C PRO A 168 0.38 -3.39 -13.70
N TYR A 169 -0.56 -2.45 -13.69
CA TYR A 169 -1.10 -1.83 -12.47
C TYR A 169 -1.90 -2.81 -11.65
N THR A 170 -2.80 -3.59 -12.28
CA THR A 170 -3.59 -4.64 -11.64
C THR A 170 -2.71 -5.74 -11.08
N VAL A 171 -1.73 -6.21 -11.86
CA VAL A 171 -0.79 -7.24 -11.42
C VAL A 171 0.02 -6.79 -10.20
N ALA A 172 0.46 -5.52 -10.18
CA ALA A 172 1.17 -4.97 -9.04
C ALA A 172 0.29 -4.93 -7.79
N LEU A 173 -0.92 -4.35 -7.88
CA LEU A 173 -1.87 -4.27 -6.75
C LEU A 173 -2.22 -5.65 -6.19
N LEU A 174 -2.61 -6.59 -7.05
CA LEU A 174 -3.00 -7.93 -6.62
C LEU A 174 -1.82 -8.70 -6.03
N SER A 175 -0.60 -8.54 -6.59
CA SER A 175 0.60 -9.16 -6.03
C SER A 175 0.88 -8.69 -4.60
N GLU A 176 0.77 -7.39 -4.34
CA GLU A 176 0.91 -6.82 -3.00
C GLU A 176 -0.22 -7.28 -2.07
N LEU A 177 -1.47 -7.28 -2.56
CA LEU A 177 -2.64 -7.68 -1.79
C LEU A 177 -2.51 -9.10 -1.25
N VAL A 178 -2.12 -10.07 -2.09
CA VAL A 178 -2.03 -11.48 -1.68
C VAL A 178 -0.85 -11.77 -0.73
N THR A 179 0.16 -10.90 -0.73
CA THR A 179 1.32 -11.01 0.19
C THR A 179 1.10 -10.29 1.52
N THR A 180 0.18 -9.31 1.58
CA THR A 180 -0.04 -8.45 2.74
C THR A 180 -1.40 -8.65 3.42
N LEU A 181 -1.99 -9.83 3.37
CA LEU A 181 -3.32 -10.12 3.93
C LEU A 181 -3.47 -9.80 5.43
N ARG A 182 -2.40 -9.94 6.22
CA ARG A 182 -2.34 -9.56 7.66
C ARG A 182 -3.50 -10.09 8.50
N GLY A 183 -3.88 -11.35 8.26
CA GLY A 183 -4.99 -11.99 8.99
C GLY A 183 -6.39 -11.61 8.50
N ARG A 184 -6.52 -10.80 7.44
CA ARG A 184 -7.78 -10.64 6.72
C ARG A 184 -8.07 -11.88 5.89
N SER A 185 -9.34 -12.24 5.71
CA SER A 185 -9.68 -13.23 4.71
C SER A 185 -9.38 -12.68 3.31
N ILE A 186 -9.06 -13.57 2.38
CA ILE A 186 -8.74 -13.15 1.02
C ILE A 186 -9.95 -12.53 0.33
N GLU A 187 -11.17 -13.01 0.62
CA GLU A 187 -12.40 -12.45 0.09
C GLU A 187 -12.60 -11.00 0.55
N VAL A 188 -12.37 -10.73 1.83
CA VAL A 188 -12.44 -9.36 2.38
C VAL A 188 -11.38 -8.47 1.74
N ALA A 189 -10.17 -8.99 1.55
CA ALA A 189 -9.08 -8.22 0.98
C ALA A 189 -9.29 -7.86 -0.50
N PHE A 190 -10.03 -8.70 -1.25
CA PHE A 190 -10.36 -8.43 -2.66
C PHE A 190 -11.62 -7.57 -2.83
N HIS A 191 -12.50 -7.56 -1.82
CA HIS A 191 -13.72 -6.74 -1.84
C HIS A 191 -13.47 -5.28 -1.46
N ASP A 192 -12.49 -5.03 -0.57
CA ASP A 192 -12.17 -3.71 -0.02
C ASP A 192 -11.35 -2.84 -0.95
#